data_24d401486a1fb34573adf4023161cad9
#
_entry.id   24d401486a1fb34573adf4023161cad9
#
_cell.length_a   1.000
_cell.length_b   1.000
_cell.length_c   1.000
_cell.angle_alpha   90.00
_cell.angle_beta   90.00
_cell.angle_gamma   90.00
#
_symmetry.space_group_name_H-M   'P 1'
#
loop_
_entity.id
_entity.type
_entity.pdbx_description
1 polymer ?
#
loop_
_entity_poly.entity_id
_entity_poly.type
_entity_poly.pdbx_seq_one_letter_code
_entity_poly.pdbx_strand_id
1 'polypeptide(L)'
;MVHGFPDFWYTWRDQMQVLGNSGYYCAAMDLRGYNLSGQPTGAENYDMRLLLGDLVAVIRKLGREKAIVMAHDWGGAIAWQLALHAPQYVDKLIILNLPHPNGFHRELANNPDQQKASEYARKFQQPDSQLQLKAAALAGWVKDPEARKLYVEALKRSSLAGMMAYYQRNYPKPPYQATLNPTRLTMPVLEIHGLKDTALLASALNGTWDWIDDFTLVTIPEAGHFVQQDATGKVSQSVKMWLGREK
;
A
#
# COMPACT_ATOMS: atom_id res chain seq x y z
N MET A 1 -2.16 6.06 -8.40
CA MET A 1 -2.66 5.38 -7.18
C MET A 1 -2.31 3.91 -7.24
N VAL A 2 -1.87 3.32 -6.12
CA VAL A 2 -1.30 1.98 -6.06
C VAL A 2 -1.97 1.20 -4.92
N HIS A 3 -2.68 0.12 -5.27
CA HIS A 3 -3.39 -0.74 -4.31
C HIS A 3 -2.45 -1.75 -3.62
N GLY A 4 -2.97 -2.55 -2.69
CA GLY A 4 -2.27 -3.65 -2.05
C GLY A 4 -2.98 -4.99 -2.15
N PHE A 5 -2.83 -5.83 -1.14
CA PHE A 5 -3.41 -7.17 -1.08
C PHE A 5 -4.61 -7.22 -0.10
N PRO A 6 -5.66 -7.93 -0.43
CA PRO A 6 -6.08 -8.48 -1.73
C PRO A 6 -7.01 -7.50 -2.45
N ASP A 7 -6.44 -6.61 -3.21
CA ASP A 7 -7.15 -5.45 -3.75
C ASP A 7 -6.85 -5.30 -5.26
N PHE A 8 -7.40 -4.29 -5.93
CA PHE A 8 -7.11 -3.92 -7.31
C PHE A 8 -7.46 -2.43 -7.55
N TRP A 9 -7.19 -1.89 -8.73
CA TRP A 9 -7.32 -0.47 -9.03
C TRP A 9 -8.67 0.14 -8.59
N TYR A 10 -9.75 -0.64 -8.57
CA TYR A 10 -11.12 -0.18 -8.26
C TYR A 10 -11.30 0.31 -6.81
N THR A 11 -10.37 -0.03 -5.93
CA THR A 11 -10.34 0.49 -4.54
C THR A 11 -10.31 2.01 -4.52
N TRP A 12 -9.75 2.64 -5.56
CA TRP A 12 -9.52 4.07 -5.67
C TRP A 12 -10.66 4.86 -6.35
N ARG A 13 -11.74 4.19 -6.78
CA ARG A 13 -12.83 4.79 -7.57
C ARG A 13 -13.35 6.09 -6.98
N ASP A 14 -13.58 6.12 -5.67
CA ASP A 14 -14.16 7.28 -4.99
C ASP A 14 -13.12 8.42 -4.86
N GLN A 15 -11.87 8.10 -4.51
CA GLN A 15 -10.78 9.07 -4.44
C GLN A 15 -10.46 9.65 -5.83
N MET A 16 -10.49 8.82 -6.87
CA MET A 16 -10.30 9.26 -8.26
C MET A 16 -11.39 10.25 -8.67
N GLN A 17 -12.64 9.98 -8.31
CA GLN A 17 -13.76 10.88 -8.61
C GLN A 17 -13.59 12.23 -7.90
N VAL A 18 -13.31 12.23 -6.59
CA VAL A 18 -13.17 13.46 -5.80
C VAL A 18 -11.98 14.30 -6.27
N LEU A 19 -10.83 13.66 -6.52
CA LEU A 19 -9.62 14.36 -6.96
C LEU A 19 -9.72 14.79 -8.42
N GLY A 20 -10.35 13.99 -9.29
CA GLY A 20 -10.66 14.36 -10.67
C GLY A 20 -11.53 15.61 -10.74
N ASN A 21 -12.58 15.67 -9.93
CA ASN A 21 -13.45 16.87 -9.80
C ASN A 21 -12.70 18.09 -9.22
N SER A 22 -11.54 17.87 -8.60
CA SER A 22 -10.65 18.92 -8.08
C SER A 22 -9.55 19.33 -9.06
N GLY A 23 -9.57 18.80 -10.30
CA GLY A 23 -8.66 19.16 -11.39
C GLY A 23 -7.39 18.29 -11.46
N TYR A 24 -7.30 17.19 -10.70
CA TYR A 24 -6.18 16.26 -10.81
C TYR A 24 -6.41 15.22 -11.90
N TYR A 25 -5.38 14.94 -12.70
CA TYR A 25 -5.37 13.77 -13.55
C TYR A 25 -5.05 12.54 -12.70
N CYS A 26 -6.02 11.64 -12.52
CA CYS A 26 -5.89 10.46 -11.67
C CYS A 26 -5.67 9.20 -12.51
N ALA A 27 -4.68 8.41 -12.14
CA ALA A 27 -4.43 7.08 -12.69
C ALA A 27 -4.29 6.07 -11.55
N ALA A 28 -5.00 4.95 -11.65
CA ALA A 28 -4.88 3.82 -10.74
C ALA A 28 -4.44 2.59 -11.53
N MET A 29 -3.42 1.89 -11.05
CA MET A 29 -2.86 0.72 -11.71
C MET A 29 -3.23 -0.56 -10.97
N ASP A 30 -3.34 -1.66 -11.70
CA ASP A 30 -3.24 -2.99 -11.11
C ASP A 30 -1.76 -3.34 -10.93
N LEU A 31 -1.39 -3.78 -9.75
CA LEU A 31 -0.05 -4.28 -9.48
C LEU A 31 0.26 -5.54 -10.30
N ARG A 32 1.53 -5.79 -10.55
CA ARG A 32 2.02 -7.05 -11.13
C ARG A 32 1.43 -8.26 -10.39
N GLY A 33 0.89 -9.24 -11.11
CA GLY A 33 0.21 -10.40 -10.54
C GLY A 33 -1.28 -10.21 -10.27
N TYR A 34 -1.80 -9.01 -10.42
CA TYR A 34 -3.21 -8.68 -10.14
C TYR A 34 -4.01 -8.38 -11.40
N ASN A 35 -5.26 -8.83 -11.41
CA ASN A 35 -6.31 -8.54 -12.37
C ASN A 35 -5.84 -8.60 -13.83
N LEU A 36 -5.79 -7.47 -14.53
CA LEU A 36 -5.39 -7.39 -15.95
C LEU A 36 -3.91 -7.04 -16.16
N SER A 37 -3.15 -6.85 -15.08
CA SER A 37 -1.71 -6.60 -15.18
C SER A 37 -0.93 -7.85 -15.53
N GLY A 38 0.34 -7.70 -15.93
CA GLY A 38 1.24 -8.82 -16.21
C GLY A 38 1.39 -9.76 -15.00
N GLN A 39 1.39 -11.06 -15.25
CA GLN A 39 1.43 -12.10 -14.21
C GLN A 39 2.60 -13.08 -14.48
N PRO A 40 3.86 -12.62 -14.38
CA PRO A 40 5.01 -13.50 -14.62
C PRO A 40 5.06 -14.63 -13.60
N THR A 41 5.52 -15.79 -14.04
CA THR A 41 5.77 -16.94 -13.15
C THR A 41 7.11 -16.79 -12.45
N GLY A 42 7.24 -17.42 -11.26
CA GLY A 42 8.46 -17.36 -10.45
C GLY A 42 8.46 -16.18 -9.46
N ALA A 43 8.76 -16.47 -8.20
CA ALA A 43 8.70 -15.47 -7.14
C ALA A 43 9.74 -14.34 -7.34
N GLU A 44 10.87 -14.63 -7.98
CA GLU A 44 11.93 -13.67 -8.29
C GLU A 44 11.45 -12.50 -9.16
N ASN A 45 10.37 -12.69 -9.93
CA ASN A 45 9.74 -11.65 -10.74
C ASN A 45 8.92 -10.65 -9.92
N TYR A 46 8.85 -10.85 -8.60
CA TYR A 46 8.15 -9.97 -7.65
C TYR A 46 9.11 -9.30 -6.66
N ASP A 47 10.40 -9.28 -6.94
CA ASP A 47 11.36 -8.53 -6.14
C ASP A 47 11.04 -7.03 -6.12
N MET A 48 11.22 -6.38 -4.97
CA MET A 48 10.90 -4.97 -4.76
C MET A 48 11.44 -4.07 -5.87
N ARG A 49 12.67 -4.31 -6.34
CA ARG A 49 13.29 -3.54 -7.43
C ARG A 49 12.46 -3.55 -8.71
N LEU A 50 11.83 -4.69 -9.05
CA LEU A 50 11.00 -4.81 -10.24
C LEU A 50 9.66 -4.10 -10.04
N LEU A 51 9.10 -4.17 -8.82
CA LEU A 51 7.85 -3.47 -8.47
C LEU A 51 8.04 -1.95 -8.50
N LEU A 52 9.18 -1.44 -8.05
CA LEU A 52 9.55 -0.03 -8.21
C LEU A 52 9.66 0.36 -9.69
N GLY A 53 10.28 -0.51 -10.50
CA GLY A 53 10.39 -0.31 -11.94
C GLY A 53 9.04 -0.18 -12.64
N ASP A 54 8.04 -0.98 -12.24
CA ASP A 54 6.68 -0.88 -12.77
C ASP A 54 6.06 0.49 -12.48
N LEU A 55 6.20 0.99 -11.26
CA LEU A 55 5.64 2.28 -10.86
C LEU A 55 6.31 3.43 -11.63
N VAL A 56 7.64 3.40 -11.76
CA VAL A 56 8.39 4.37 -12.58
C VAL A 56 7.96 4.29 -14.06
N ALA A 57 7.79 3.08 -14.60
CA ALA A 57 7.35 2.89 -15.99
C ALA A 57 5.95 3.49 -16.23
N VAL A 58 5.01 3.34 -15.28
CA VAL A 58 3.69 3.95 -15.35
C VAL A 58 3.79 5.48 -15.34
N ILE A 59 4.57 6.08 -14.43
CA ILE A 59 4.77 7.53 -14.35
C ILE A 59 5.29 8.06 -15.70
N ARG A 60 6.31 7.42 -16.25
CA ARG A 60 6.90 7.79 -17.56
C ARG A 60 5.92 7.60 -18.72
N LYS A 61 5.15 6.49 -18.71
CA LYS A 61 4.16 6.21 -19.76
C LYS A 61 3.04 7.25 -19.78
N LEU A 62 2.72 7.84 -18.63
CA LEU A 62 1.78 8.96 -18.51
C LEU A 62 2.40 10.32 -18.93
N GLY A 63 3.63 10.33 -19.44
CA GLY A 63 4.33 11.54 -19.91
C GLY A 63 4.77 12.44 -18.76
N ARG A 64 5.06 11.88 -17.58
CA ARG A 64 5.49 12.63 -16.40
C ARG A 64 6.87 12.21 -15.93
N GLU A 65 7.62 13.17 -15.38
CA GLU A 65 8.92 12.90 -14.75
C GLU A 65 8.71 12.45 -13.30
N LYS A 66 7.73 13.04 -12.60
CA LYS A 66 7.34 12.72 -11.23
C LYS A 66 5.82 12.77 -11.07
N ALA A 67 5.33 12.17 -10.00
CA ALA A 67 3.91 12.14 -9.68
C ALA A 67 3.65 12.29 -8.18
N ILE A 68 2.44 12.73 -7.83
CA ILE A 68 1.88 12.50 -6.51
C ILE A 68 1.53 11.01 -6.43
N VAL A 69 2.18 10.29 -5.53
CA VAL A 69 1.97 8.85 -5.36
C VAL A 69 1.07 8.62 -4.15
N MET A 70 -0.11 8.03 -4.39
CA MET A 70 -1.06 7.64 -3.33
C MET A 70 -1.15 6.13 -3.29
N ALA A 71 -0.92 5.51 -2.12
CA ALA A 71 -0.73 4.08 -2.05
C ALA A 71 -1.25 3.47 -0.74
N HIS A 72 -1.64 2.19 -0.81
CA HIS A 72 -2.18 1.43 0.32
C HIS A 72 -1.49 0.06 0.40
N ASP A 73 -1.23 -0.45 1.60
CA ASP A 73 -0.71 -1.80 1.88
C ASP A 73 0.56 -2.13 1.05
N TRP A 74 0.62 -3.19 0.23
CA TRP A 74 1.77 -3.46 -0.63
C TRP A 74 2.09 -2.32 -1.59
N GLY A 75 1.08 -1.63 -2.11
CA GLY A 75 1.31 -0.39 -2.85
C GLY A 75 2.03 0.66 -2.01
N GLY A 76 1.67 0.77 -0.73
CA GLY A 76 2.35 1.63 0.25
C GLY A 76 3.80 1.21 0.46
N ALA A 77 4.08 -0.11 0.59
CA ALA A 77 5.45 -0.61 0.70
C ALA A 77 6.31 -0.22 -0.51
N ILE A 78 5.75 -0.39 -1.72
CA ILE A 78 6.42 0.02 -2.97
C ILE A 78 6.64 1.53 -3.00
N ALA A 79 5.63 2.32 -2.61
CA ALA A 79 5.71 3.78 -2.64
C ALA A 79 6.72 4.34 -1.62
N TRP A 80 6.80 3.78 -0.39
CA TRP A 80 7.85 4.11 0.57
C TRP A 80 9.24 3.81 0.01
N GLN A 81 9.44 2.61 -0.56
CA GLN A 81 10.72 2.24 -1.15
C GLN A 81 11.07 3.11 -2.37
N LEU A 82 10.08 3.51 -3.18
CA LEU A 82 10.31 4.45 -4.28
C LEU A 82 10.78 5.81 -3.73
N ALA A 83 10.12 6.35 -2.72
CA ALA A 83 10.48 7.62 -2.10
C ALA A 83 11.89 7.59 -1.48
N LEU A 84 12.27 6.46 -0.86
CA LEU A 84 13.57 6.29 -0.22
C LEU A 84 14.73 6.10 -1.22
N HIS A 85 14.50 5.42 -2.33
CA HIS A 85 15.57 5.02 -3.26
C HIS A 85 15.57 5.74 -4.60
N ALA A 86 14.44 6.35 -4.97
CA ALA A 86 14.29 7.08 -6.23
C ALA A 86 13.36 8.30 -6.05
N PRO A 87 13.67 9.21 -5.10
CA PRO A 87 12.82 10.35 -4.73
C PRO A 87 12.48 11.28 -5.90
N GLN A 88 13.32 11.31 -6.94
CA GLN A 88 13.10 12.13 -8.15
C GLN A 88 11.80 11.81 -8.89
N TYR A 89 11.19 10.65 -8.64
CA TYR A 89 9.90 10.27 -9.25
C TYR A 89 8.69 10.62 -8.40
N VAL A 90 8.90 11.08 -7.16
CA VAL A 90 7.84 11.37 -6.19
C VAL A 90 7.77 12.86 -5.91
N ASP A 91 6.67 13.50 -6.31
CA ASP A 91 6.42 14.90 -5.99
C ASP A 91 5.87 15.08 -4.56
N LYS A 92 4.86 14.29 -4.23
CA LYS A 92 4.27 14.18 -2.90
C LYS A 92 3.91 12.71 -2.65
N LEU A 93 3.95 12.28 -1.40
CA LEU A 93 3.64 10.91 -1.03
C LEU A 93 2.40 10.86 -0.12
N ILE A 94 1.44 10.01 -0.45
CA ILE A 94 0.24 9.78 0.35
C ILE A 94 0.15 8.29 0.65
N ILE A 95 0.27 7.92 1.91
CA ILE A 95 0.25 6.52 2.33
C ILE A 95 -0.98 6.24 3.20
N LEU A 96 -1.67 5.15 2.90
CA LEU A 96 -2.81 4.67 3.63
C LEU A 96 -2.48 3.30 4.24
N ASN A 97 -2.65 3.18 5.55
CA ASN A 97 -2.46 1.94 6.32
C ASN A 97 -1.23 1.11 5.91
N LEU A 98 -0.09 1.78 5.85
CA LEU A 98 1.24 1.16 5.92
C LEU A 98 2.21 2.14 6.60
N PRO A 99 2.65 1.88 7.84
CA PRO A 99 3.62 2.70 8.54
C PRO A 99 4.95 2.82 7.79
N HIS A 100 5.71 3.87 8.08
CA HIS A 100 7.07 4.01 7.57
C HIS A 100 7.90 2.75 7.85
N PRO A 101 8.75 2.28 6.92
CA PRO A 101 9.51 1.03 7.07
C PRO A 101 10.30 0.93 8.38
N ASN A 102 10.92 2.03 8.83
CA ASN A 102 11.66 2.07 10.09
C ASN A 102 10.75 1.77 11.30
N GLY A 103 9.57 2.39 11.34
CA GLY A 103 8.58 2.14 12.40
C GLY A 103 8.08 0.70 12.36
N PHE A 104 7.76 0.20 11.19
CA PHE A 104 7.30 -1.17 11.02
C PHE A 104 8.36 -2.21 11.42
N HIS A 105 9.62 -2.05 10.98
CA HIS A 105 10.71 -2.95 11.37
C HIS A 105 11.02 -2.90 12.86
N ARG A 106 10.94 -1.70 13.48
CA ARG A 106 11.08 -1.55 14.93
C ARG A 106 10.02 -2.36 15.68
N GLU A 107 8.75 -2.24 15.28
CA GLU A 107 7.67 -2.98 15.92
C GLU A 107 7.78 -4.49 15.67
N LEU A 108 8.12 -4.92 14.47
CA LEU A 108 8.37 -6.34 14.21
C LEU A 108 9.48 -6.92 15.08
N ALA A 109 10.54 -6.14 15.35
CA ALA A 109 11.66 -6.61 16.16
C ALA A 109 11.34 -6.64 17.66
N ASN A 110 10.52 -5.69 18.16
CA ASN A 110 10.42 -5.43 19.59
C ASN A 110 9.01 -5.56 20.17
N ASN A 111 7.95 -5.65 19.33
CA ASN A 111 6.58 -5.68 19.78
C ASN A 111 5.91 -7.05 19.50
N PRO A 112 5.64 -7.87 20.54
CA PRO A 112 4.98 -9.17 20.38
C PRO A 112 3.59 -9.07 19.72
N ASP A 113 2.86 -7.99 19.95
CA ASP A 113 1.53 -7.81 19.35
C ASP A 113 1.65 -7.60 17.84
N GLN A 114 2.64 -6.80 17.36
CA GLN A 114 2.88 -6.67 15.93
C GLN A 114 3.38 -7.97 15.33
N GLN A 115 4.21 -8.74 16.03
CA GLN A 115 4.65 -10.06 15.57
C GLN A 115 3.46 -11.01 15.41
N LYS A 116 2.53 -11.01 16.36
CA LYS A 116 1.28 -11.79 16.30
C LYS A 116 0.38 -11.30 15.16
N ALA A 117 0.18 -10.00 15.03
CA ALA A 117 -0.59 -9.40 13.94
C ALA A 117 -0.03 -9.76 12.55
N SER A 118 1.28 -10.03 12.47
CA SER A 118 1.99 -10.41 11.24
C SER A 118 2.05 -11.93 10.96
N GLU A 119 1.37 -12.76 11.74
CA GLU A 119 1.39 -14.24 11.55
C GLU A 119 0.86 -14.69 10.19
N TYR A 120 -0.12 -13.95 9.63
CA TYR A 120 -0.64 -14.23 8.30
C TYR A 120 0.46 -14.14 7.23
N ALA A 121 1.35 -13.17 7.34
CA ALA A 121 2.44 -12.99 6.39
C ALA A 121 3.42 -14.17 6.40
N ARG A 122 3.70 -14.74 7.58
CA ARG A 122 4.52 -15.97 7.68
C ARG A 122 3.85 -17.17 7.03
N LYS A 123 2.52 -17.29 7.15
CA LYS A 123 1.75 -18.32 6.45
C LYS A 123 1.84 -18.13 4.92
N PHE A 124 1.74 -16.88 4.45
CA PHE A 124 1.85 -16.55 3.03
C PHE A 124 3.27 -16.76 2.46
N GLN A 125 4.28 -16.72 3.32
CA GLN A 125 5.67 -17.00 2.94
C GLN A 125 5.96 -18.50 2.72
N GLN A 126 5.07 -19.39 3.16
CA GLN A 126 5.26 -20.82 2.97
C GLN A 126 5.10 -21.22 1.50
N PRO A 127 5.85 -22.24 1.04
CA PRO A 127 5.60 -22.84 -0.27
C PRO A 127 4.12 -23.23 -0.41
N ASP A 128 3.59 -23.08 -1.62
CA ASP A 128 2.23 -23.47 -1.98
C ASP A 128 1.10 -22.84 -1.16
N SER A 129 1.38 -21.78 -0.41
CA SER A 129 0.37 -21.05 0.38
C SER A 129 -0.82 -20.54 -0.46
N GLN A 130 -0.59 -20.27 -1.75
CA GLN A 130 -1.64 -19.87 -2.70
C GLN A 130 -2.74 -20.94 -2.88
N LEU A 131 -2.45 -22.22 -2.66
CA LEU A 131 -3.43 -23.31 -2.83
C LEU A 131 -4.56 -23.26 -1.81
N GLN A 132 -4.35 -22.56 -0.69
CA GLN A 132 -5.35 -22.38 0.36
C GLN A 132 -6.23 -21.15 0.14
N LEU A 133 -5.93 -20.31 -0.84
CA LEU A 133 -6.63 -19.07 -1.10
C LEU A 133 -7.79 -19.27 -2.08
N LYS A 134 -8.89 -18.58 -1.82
CA LYS A 134 -10.06 -18.55 -2.70
C LYS A 134 -10.48 -17.11 -2.96
N ALA A 135 -10.70 -16.75 -4.21
CA ALA A 135 -11.09 -15.39 -4.60
C ALA A 135 -12.28 -14.84 -3.79
N ALA A 136 -13.32 -15.67 -3.59
CA ALA A 136 -14.50 -15.26 -2.80
C ALA A 136 -14.16 -14.98 -1.33
N ALA A 137 -13.25 -15.75 -0.72
CA ALA A 137 -12.80 -15.52 0.66
C ALA A 137 -11.94 -14.27 0.77
N LEU A 138 -11.04 -14.06 -0.20
CA LEU A 138 -10.21 -12.86 -0.27
C LEU A 138 -11.03 -11.57 -0.47
N ALA A 139 -12.17 -11.63 -1.16
CA ALA A 139 -13.09 -10.50 -1.32
C ALA A 139 -14.06 -10.32 -0.12
N GLY A 140 -13.98 -11.17 0.91
CA GLY A 140 -14.95 -11.20 2.02
C GLY A 140 -15.03 -9.90 2.84
N TRP A 141 -13.97 -9.11 2.87
CA TRP A 141 -13.90 -7.82 3.57
C TRP A 141 -14.67 -6.69 2.86
N VAL A 142 -14.94 -6.81 1.56
CA VAL A 142 -15.67 -5.80 0.79
C VAL A 142 -17.14 -5.79 1.22
N LYS A 143 -17.60 -4.66 1.78
CA LYS A 143 -18.95 -4.56 2.39
C LYS A 143 -20.05 -4.46 1.35
N ASP A 144 -19.83 -3.66 0.30
CA ASP A 144 -20.78 -3.46 -0.79
C ASP A 144 -20.90 -4.74 -1.65
N PRO A 145 -22.10 -5.34 -1.81
CA PRO A 145 -22.27 -6.60 -2.53
C PRO A 145 -21.95 -6.50 -4.02
N GLU A 146 -22.23 -5.37 -4.67
CA GLU A 146 -21.95 -5.20 -6.09
C GLU A 146 -20.47 -4.99 -6.33
N ALA A 147 -19.80 -4.17 -5.51
CA ALA A 147 -18.35 -4.06 -5.53
C ALA A 147 -17.70 -5.43 -5.26
N ARG A 148 -18.19 -6.21 -4.28
CA ARG A 148 -17.64 -7.53 -3.96
C ARG A 148 -17.66 -8.49 -5.17
N LYS A 149 -18.67 -8.44 -6.01
CA LYS A 149 -18.71 -9.24 -7.25
C LYS A 149 -17.55 -8.88 -8.18
N LEU A 150 -17.27 -7.57 -8.34
CA LEU A 150 -16.15 -7.08 -9.15
C LEU A 150 -14.81 -7.54 -8.57
N TYR A 151 -14.66 -7.51 -7.25
CA TYR A 151 -13.47 -8.03 -6.55
C TYR A 151 -13.26 -9.51 -6.77
N VAL A 152 -14.31 -10.33 -6.64
CA VAL A 152 -14.22 -11.76 -6.90
C VAL A 152 -13.76 -12.04 -8.34
N GLU A 153 -14.31 -11.33 -9.32
CA GLU A 153 -13.92 -11.51 -10.72
C GLU A 153 -12.48 -11.02 -10.99
N ALA A 154 -12.05 -9.92 -10.40
CA ALA A 154 -10.67 -9.45 -10.50
C ALA A 154 -9.69 -10.46 -9.87
N LEU A 155 -10.01 -10.97 -8.68
CA LEU A 155 -9.18 -11.95 -7.96
C LEU A 155 -9.13 -13.32 -8.66
N LYS A 156 -10.21 -13.75 -9.33
CA LYS A 156 -10.18 -14.95 -10.18
C LYS A 156 -9.24 -14.82 -11.37
N ARG A 157 -9.09 -13.61 -11.93
CA ARG A 157 -8.15 -13.33 -13.01
C ARG A 157 -6.71 -13.14 -12.56
N SER A 158 -6.49 -12.95 -11.27
CA SER A 158 -5.18 -12.66 -10.70
C SER A 158 -4.38 -13.94 -10.44
N SER A 159 -3.05 -13.81 -10.40
CA SER A 159 -2.14 -14.86 -9.97
C SER A 159 -2.06 -14.92 -8.45
N LEU A 160 -2.71 -15.89 -7.81
CA LEU A 160 -2.58 -16.10 -6.37
C LEU A 160 -1.13 -16.41 -5.97
N ALA A 161 -0.40 -17.15 -6.81
CA ALA A 161 1.04 -17.38 -6.60
C ALA A 161 1.84 -16.08 -6.68
N GLY A 162 1.54 -15.22 -7.65
CA GLY A 162 2.13 -13.88 -7.75
C GLY A 162 1.85 -13.03 -6.53
N MET A 163 0.62 -13.05 -6.00
CA MET A 163 0.28 -12.33 -4.76
C MET A 163 1.10 -12.84 -3.57
N MET A 164 1.29 -14.16 -3.43
CA MET A 164 2.12 -14.71 -2.35
C MET A 164 3.59 -14.40 -2.54
N ALA A 165 4.05 -14.24 -3.77
CA ALA A 165 5.43 -13.87 -4.07
C ALA A 165 5.83 -12.51 -3.48
N TYR A 166 4.91 -11.56 -3.32
CA TYR A 166 5.19 -10.31 -2.59
C TYR A 166 5.68 -10.60 -1.17
N TYR A 167 4.99 -11.47 -0.44
CA TYR A 167 5.34 -11.86 0.92
C TYR A 167 6.60 -12.71 0.97
N GLN A 168 6.76 -13.66 0.04
CA GLN A 168 7.92 -14.55 -0.02
C GLN A 168 9.23 -13.80 -0.27
N ARG A 169 9.18 -12.75 -1.09
CA ARG A 169 10.37 -11.99 -1.52
C ARG A 169 10.65 -10.76 -0.68
N ASN A 170 9.63 -10.06 -0.21
CA ASN A 170 9.80 -8.69 0.29
C ASN A 170 9.34 -8.50 1.75
N TYR A 171 8.55 -9.40 2.32
CA TYR A 171 8.14 -9.26 3.71
C TYR A 171 9.24 -9.75 4.66
N PRO A 172 9.53 -9.02 5.77
CA PRO A 172 10.56 -9.42 6.73
C PRO A 172 10.35 -10.84 7.27
N LYS A 173 11.46 -11.56 7.50
CA LYS A 173 11.47 -12.92 8.07
C LYS A 173 12.15 -12.90 9.44
N PRO A 174 11.70 -13.75 10.39
CA PRO A 174 12.41 -13.90 11.65
C PRO A 174 13.82 -14.50 11.44
N PRO A 175 14.82 -14.20 12.30
CA PRO A 175 14.71 -13.24 13.42
C PRO A 175 14.61 -11.80 12.94
N TYR A 176 13.61 -11.08 13.46
CA TYR A 176 13.39 -9.70 13.05
C TYR A 176 14.46 -8.77 13.61
N GLN A 177 14.87 -7.79 12.83
CA GLN A 177 15.84 -6.78 13.22
C GLN A 177 15.26 -5.38 13.02
N ALA A 178 15.48 -4.51 14.00
CA ALA A 178 15.13 -3.10 13.89
C ALA A 178 16.15 -2.37 13.00
N THR A 179 16.24 -2.76 11.74
CA THR A 179 17.13 -2.09 10.78
C THR A 179 16.53 -0.74 10.41
N LEU A 180 17.25 0.33 10.73
CA LEU A 180 16.84 1.69 10.38
C LEU A 180 17.47 2.09 9.05
N ASN A 181 16.66 2.60 8.14
CA ASN A 181 17.13 3.34 6.99
C ASN A 181 17.36 4.80 7.42
N PRO A 182 18.60 5.32 7.33
CA PRO A 182 18.90 6.69 7.79
C PRO A 182 18.43 7.78 6.82
N THR A 183 17.91 7.40 5.65
CA THR A 183 17.46 8.35 4.64
C THR A 183 16.26 9.13 5.14
N ARG A 184 16.40 10.47 5.15
CA ARG A 184 15.33 11.40 5.48
C ARG A 184 14.60 11.80 4.20
N LEU A 185 13.27 11.75 4.21
CA LEU A 185 12.44 12.17 3.08
C LEU A 185 12.22 13.68 3.13
N THR A 186 12.48 14.34 2.01
CA THR A 186 12.36 15.81 1.87
C THR A 186 11.07 16.22 1.15
N MET A 187 10.42 15.30 0.43
CA MET A 187 9.12 15.58 -0.17
C MET A 187 8.01 15.56 0.90
N PRO A 188 6.91 16.33 0.69
CA PRO A 188 5.76 16.28 1.58
C PRO A 188 5.12 14.89 1.64
N VAL A 189 4.80 14.44 2.85
CA VAL A 189 4.17 13.14 3.11
C VAL A 189 2.89 13.31 3.92
N LEU A 190 1.81 12.72 3.44
CA LEU A 190 0.57 12.50 4.18
C LEU A 190 0.44 11.01 4.49
N GLU A 191 0.35 10.65 5.76
CA GLU A 191 0.01 9.31 6.19
C GLU A 191 -1.39 9.30 6.82
N ILE A 192 -2.28 8.44 6.33
CA ILE A 192 -3.64 8.25 6.86
C ILE A 192 -3.76 6.82 7.39
N HIS A 193 -4.10 6.66 8.66
CA HIS A 193 -4.14 5.34 9.28
C HIS A 193 -5.43 5.09 10.04
N GLY A 194 -6.08 3.96 9.75
CA GLY A 194 -7.24 3.46 10.48
C GLY A 194 -6.81 2.74 11.77
N LEU A 195 -7.24 3.25 12.94
CA LEU A 195 -6.77 2.74 14.23
C LEU A 195 -7.30 1.34 14.59
N LYS A 196 -8.25 0.80 13.81
CA LYS A 196 -8.73 -0.59 13.94
C LYS A 196 -7.99 -1.56 13.02
N ASP A 197 -6.88 -1.15 12.41
CA ASP A 197 -6.03 -2.06 11.65
C ASP A 197 -5.44 -3.13 12.58
N THR A 198 -5.73 -4.39 12.28
CA THR A 198 -5.26 -5.56 13.05
C THR A 198 -4.02 -6.22 12.47
N ALA A 199 -3.56 -5.76 11.31
CA ALA A 199 -2.37 -6.26 10.63
C ALA A 199 -1.16 -5.33 10.81
N LEU A 200 -1.40 -4.03 10.71
CA LEU A 200 -0.40 -2.98 10.80
C LEU A 200 -0.77 -2.06 11.97
N LEU A 201 -0.21 -2.34 13.13
CA LEU A 201 -0.62 -1.66 14.36
C LEU A 201 -0.17 -0.20 14.39
N ALA A 202 -1.02 0.65 14.97
CA ALA A 202 -0.77 2.09 15.06
C ALA A 202 0.50 2.46 15.85
N SER A 203 1.03 1.56 16.70
CA SER A 203 2.30 1.76 17.39
C SER A 203 3.48 1.99 16.43
N ALA A 204 3.40 1.43 15.22
CA ALA A 204 4.43 1.59 14.19
C ALA A 204 4.48 3.01 13.61
N LEU A 205 3.46 3.84 13.83
CA LEU A 205 3.43 5.25 13.41
C LEU A 205 4.34 6.14 14.28
N ASN A 206 4.65 5.70 15.49
CA ASN A 206 5.44 6.48 16.44
C ASN A 206 6.83 6.78 15.88
N GLY A 207 7.26 8.04 15.97
CA GLY A 207 8.57 8.50 15.50
C GLY A 207 8.69 8.67 13.98
N THR A 208 7.62 8.50 13.20
CA THR A 208 7.65 8.71 11.73
C THR A 208 8.15 10.11 11.37
N TRP A 209 7.83 11.12 12.17
CA TRP A 209 8.29 12.51 12.03
C TRP A 209 9.82 12.69 12.13
N ASP A 210 10.54 11.72 12.67
CA ASP A 210 12.02 11.78 12.75
C ASP A 210 12.68 11.52 11.39
N TRP A 211 11.95 10.96 10.42
CA TRP A 211 12.45 10.54 9.11
C TRP A 211 11.88 11.34 7.93
N ILE A 212 11.04 12.35 8.20
CA ILE A 212 10.34 13.12 7.18
C ILE A 212 10.34 14.61 7.53
N ASP A 213 10.69 15.46 6.57
CA ASP A 213 10.80 16.91 6.79
C ASP A 213 9.42 17.60 6.86
N ASP A 214 8.50 17.27 5.94
CA ASP A 214 7.12 17.78 5.92
C ASP A 214 6.16 16.60 6.07
N PHE A 215 5.76 16.30 7.30
CA PHE A 215 4.93 15.17 7.66
C PHE A 215 3.56 15.59 8.19
N THR A 216 2.52 15.02 7.63
CA THR A 216 1.15 15.11 8.14
C THR A 216 0.64 13.71 8.45
N LEU A 217 0.20 13.49 9.68
CA LEU A 217 -0.46 12.25 10.10
C LEU A 217 -1.93 12.51 10.39
N VAL A 218 -2.79 11.69 9.79
CA VAL A 218 -4.24 11.66 10.06
C VAL A 218 -4.61 10.26 10.54
N THR A 219 -5.18 10.16 11.73
CA THR A 219 -5.70 8.88 12.25
C THR A 219 -7.21 8.87 12.20
N ILE A 220 -7.80 7.72 11.83
CA ILE A 220 -9.25 7.53 11.76
C ILE A 220 -9.65 6.40 12.72
N PRO A 221 -10.18 6.73 13.92
CA PRO A 221 -10.39 5.76 14.99
C PRO A 221 -11.35 4.61 14.64
N GLU A 222 -12.33 4.87 13.78
CA GLU A 222 -13.35 3.89 13.41
C GLU A 222 -13.00 3.00 12.24
N ALA A 223 -11.95 3.34 11.46
CA ALA A 223 -11.54 2.61 10.26
C ALA A 223 -10.51 1.52 10.58
N GLY A 224 -10.54 0.45 9.79
CA GLY A 224 -9.58 -0.64 9.81
C GLY A 224 -8.51 -0.51 8.71
N HIS A 225 -8.04 -1.67 8.25
CA HIS A 225 -6.96 -1.76 7.28
C HIS A 225 -7.32 -1.09 5.92
N PHE A 226 -8.51 -1.27 5.43
CA PHE A 226 -8.96 -0.70 4.14
C PHE A 226 -9.53 0.71 4.34
N VAL A 227 -8.74 1.60 4.92
CA VAL A 227 -9.17 2.94 5.35
C VAL A 227 -9.81 3.76 4.22
N GLN A 228 -9.33 3.60 2.97
CA GLN A 228 -9.87 4.26 1.77
C GLN A 228 -11.32 3.87 1.47
N GLN A 229 -11.76 2.70 1.95
CA GLN A 229 -13.12 2.21 1.79
C GLN A 229 -13.93 2.29 3.10
N ASP A 230 -13.29 2.04 4.26
CA ASP A 230 -13.95 2.13 5.57
C ASP A 230 -14.38 3.56 5.91
N ALA A 231 -13.61 4.56 5.47
CA ALA A 231 -13.80 5.97 5.76
C ALA A 231 -13.62 6.85 4.52
N THR A 232 -14.19 6.44 3.38
CA THR A 232 -14.05 7.06 2.06
C THR A 232 -14.13 8.58 2.07
N GLY A 233 -15.17 9.13 2.72
CA GLY A 233 -15.39 10.58 2.78
C GLY A 233 -14.28 11.32 3.54
N LYS A 234 -13.87 10.77 4.71
CA LYS A 234 -12.81 11.37 5.54
C LYS A 234 -11.45 11.30 4.83
N VAL A 235 -11.13 10.16 4.22
CA VAL A 235 -9.90 10.00 3.43
C VAL A 235 -9.87 10.97 2.27
N SER A 236 -10.92 11.02 1.44
CA SER A 236 -10.99 11.90 0.29
C SER A 236 -10.87 13.37 0.67
N GLN A 237 -11.55 13.78 1.75
CA GLN A 237 -11.49 15.15 2.26
C GLN A 237 -10.08 15.49 2.79
N SER A 238 -9.47 14.61 3.58
CA SER A 238 -8.12 14.82 4.11
C SER A 238 -7.10 14.98 2.99
N VAL A 239 -7.14 14.11 1.98
CA VAL A 239 -6.26 14.19 0.80
C VAL A 239 -6.49 15.50 0.03
N LYS A 240 -7.75 15.86 -0.25
CA LYS A 240 -8.09 17.09 -0.96
C LYS A 240 -7.60 18.34 -0.22
N MET A 241 -7.84 18.42 1.09
CA MET A 241 -7.40 19.54 1.93
C MET A 241 -5.88 19.62 1.98
N TRP A 242 -5.19 18.49 2.16
CA TRP A 242 -3.75 18.45 2.21
C TRP A 242 -3.10 18.87 0.88
N LEU A 243 -3.62 18.40 -0.25
CA LEU A 243 -3.15 18.80 -1.57
C LEU A 243 -3.45 20.27 -1.90
N GLY A 244 -4.46 20.87 -1.27
CA GLY A 244 -4.83 22.29 -1.46
C GLY A 244 -4.04 23.29 -0.61
N ARG A 245 -3.14 22.83 0.28
CA ARG A 245 -2.39 23.69 1.22
C ARG A 245 -1.42 24.67 0.53
N GLU A 246 -1.08 24.43 -0.72
CA GLU A 246 -0.07 25.18 -1.49
C GLU A 246 -0.65 25.87 -2.74
N LYS A 247 -1.90 26.25 -2.71
CA LYS A 247 -2.51 27.04 -3.80
C LYS A 247 -2.67 28.48 -3.40
#